data_b3b978e93543be078756f5bab16b15dc
#
_entry.id   b3b978e93543be078756f5bab16b15dc
#
_cell.length_a   1.000
_cell.length_b   1.000
_cell.length_c   1.000
_cell.angle_alpha   90.00
_cell.angle_beta   90.00
_cell.angle_gamma   90.00
#
_symmetry.space_group_name_H-M   'P 1'
#
loop_
_entity.id
_entity.type
_entity.pdbx_description
1 polymer ?
#
loop_
_entity_poly.entity_id
_entity_poly.type
_entity_poly.pdbx_seq_one_letter_code
_entity_poly.pdbx_strand_id
1 'polypeptide(L)'
;MKYDEFVVLRKERSEQQLRAYENQQKQIQDTEDFIERFRYKATKAVQVQSRIKQLEKIDRIEVDEEDNSALRLKFPPASRSGNYPVICEDVRKAYGDHVVFHDVNLTINRGEKVAFVGKNGEGKSTLVKCIMGEIDFDGKLTIGHNVQIGYFAQNQAQMLDENLTVFDTIDRVATGDIRLKIRDILGAFMFGGEASDKKVKVLSGGERTRLAMIKLLLEPVNFLILDEPTNHLDMRSKDVLKEAIREFDGTVILVSHDRDFLDGLATKVYEFGGGHVKEHLSGIYEFLQKKKIENLNELQKGASLSSSPTASAKGSEQEPVQPSENKLSYEAQKELNKKLKKLERQVADCEASIEETEAAISIVEAQMATPEGASDMQLYERHQKLKQQLDAIVEEWERVSLELEDAKK
;
A
#
# COMPACT_ATOMS: atom_id res chain seq x y z
N MET A 1 14.52 11.12 10.99
CA MET A 1 13.45 10.76 10.05
C MET A 1 12.41 9.96 10.81
N LYS A 2 11.16 10.36 10.78
CA LYS A 2 10.08 9.62 11.43
C LYS A 2 9.75 8.40 10.58
N TYR A 3 9.26 7.32 11.21
CA TYR A 3 8.96 6.07 10.51
C TYR A 3 7.93 6.26 9.37
N ASP A 4 6.89 7.06 9.61
CA ASP A 4 5.85 7.37 8.62
C ASP A 4 6.44 8.05 7.37
N GLU A 5 7.40 8.96 7.56
CA GLU A 5 8.15 9.59 6.46
C GLU A 5 9.00 8.57 5.69
N PHE A 6 9.57 7.58 6.41
CA PHE A 6 10.34 6.50 5.78
C PHE A 6 9.46 5.59 4.93
N VAL A 7 8.27 5.21 5.40
CA VAL A 7 7.31 4.37 4.64
C VAL A 7 6.86 5.07 3.37
N VAL A 8 6.51 6.37 3.46
CA VAL A 8 6.11 7.17 2.30
C VAL A 8 7.26 7.25 1.29
N LEU A 9 8.47 7.59 1.75
CA LEU A 9 9.66 7.67 0.88
C LEU A 9 10.03 6.32 0.26
N ARG A 10 9.87 5.21 0.99
CA ARG A 10 10.10 3.87 0.46
C ARG A 10 9.11 3.56 -0.66
N LYS A 11 7.83 3.87 -0.45
CA LYS A 11 6.79 3.67 -1.46
C LYS A 11 7.04 4.54 -2.71
N GLU A 12 7.38 5.81 -2.51
CA GLU A 12 7.74 6.70 -3.62
C GLU A 12 8.95 6.20 -4.40
N ARG A 13 10.00 5.70 -3.71
CA ARG A 13 11.17 5.11 -4.36
C ARG A 13 10.84 3.84 -5.13
N SER A 14 10.03 2.95 -4.56
CA SER A 14 9.57 1.73 -5.23
C SER A 14 8.77 2.06 -6.49
N GLU A 15 7.85 3.02 -6.42
CA GLU A 15 7.09 3.50 -7.58
C GLU A 15 8.00 4.16 -8.65
N GLN A 16 9.00 4.93 -8.23
CA GLN A 16 9.98 5.52 -9.15
C GLN A 16 10.84 4.45 -9.82
N GLN A 17 11.30 3.45 -9.07
CA GLN A 17 12.09 2.33 -9.58
C GLN A 17 11.28 1.48 -10.57
N LEU A 18 9.98 1.22 -10.27
CA LEU A 18 9.09 0.50 -11.17
C LEU A 18 8.88 1.27 -12.49
N ARG A 19 8.62 2.58 -12.41
CA ARG A 19 8.50 3.43 -13.62
C ARG A 19 9.80 3.47 -14.44
N ALA A 20 10.95 3.55 -13.76
CA ALA A 20 12.25 3.51 -14.43
C ALA A 20 12.48 2.17 -15.12
N TYR A 21 12.11 1.05 -14.48
CA TYR A 21 12.15 -0.29 -15.06
C TYR A 21 11.25 -0.40 -16.30
N GLU A 22 9.98 0.02 -16.22
CA GLU A 22 9.03 -0.01 -17.33
C GLU A 22 9.55 0.80 -18.53
N ASN A 23 10.09 2.00 -18.28
CA ASN A 23 10.68 2.83 -19.32
C ASN A 23 11.90 2.17 -19.95
N GLN A 24 12.78 1.55 -19.14
CA GLN A 24 13.94 0.83 -19.63
C GLN A 24 13.54 -0.39 -20.46
N GLN A 25 12.54 -1.18 -20.02
CA GLN A 25 12.03 -2.32 -20.78
C GLN A 25 11.46 -1.90 -22.13
N LYS A 26 10.74 -0.77 -22.18
CA LYS A 26 10.23 -0.22 -23.43
C LYS A 26 11.35 0.19 -24.38
N GLN A 27 12.42 0.85 -23.88
CA GLN A 27 13.57 1.22 -24.69
C GLN A 27 14.32 -0.01 -25.21
N ILE A 28 14.46 -1.05 -24.39
CA ILE A 28 15.05 -2.33 -24.79
C ILE A 28 14.23 -2.94 -25.93
N GLN A 29 12.90 -3.02 -25.74
CA GLN A 29 11.99 -3.57 -26.74
C GLN A 29 12.03 -2.80 -28.06
N ASP A 30 11.97 -1.46 -28.02
CA ASP A 30 12.06 -0.61 -29.21
C ASP A 30 13.40 -0.82 -29.96
N THR A 31 14.47 -1.05 -29.19
CA THR A 31 15.82 -1.30 -29.76
C THR A 31 15.90 -2.72 -30.35
N GLU A 32 15.33 -3.72 -29.71
CA GLU A 32 15.25 -5.11 -30.20
C GLU A 32 14.41 -5.18 -31.48
N ASP A 33 13.26 -4.50 -31.50
CA ASP A 33 12.39 -4.40 -32.67
C ASP A 33 13.11 -3.75 -33.87
N PHE A 34 13.89 -2.70 -33.60
CA PHE A 34 14.73 -2.08 -34.62
C PHE A 34 15.77 -3.06 -35.17
N ILE A 35 16.48 -3.77 -34.28
CA ILE A 35 17.49 -4.75 -34.66
C ILE A 35 16.86 -5.86 -35.51
N GLU A 36 15.71 -6.38 -35.12
CA GLU A 36 15.01 -7.46 -35.83
C GLU A 36 14.56 -7.01 -37.22
N ARG A 37 13.98 -5.80 -37.34
CA ARG A 37 13.49 -5.23 -38.60
C ARG A 37 14.63 -4.98 -39.61
N PHE A 38 15.80 -4.58 -39.13
CA PHE A 38 16.90 -4.14 -40.00
C PHE A 38 18.11 -5.10 -40.06
N ARG A 39 18.06 -6.24 -39.36
CA ARG A 39 19.16 -7.22 -39.24
C ARG A 39 19.66 -7.73 -40.57
N TYR A 40 18.82 -7.82 -41.58
CA TYR A 40 19.15 -8.39 -42.89
C TYR A 40 19.42 -7.31 -43.96
N LYS A 41 19.30 -6.02 -43.64
CA LYS A 41 19.59 -4.94 -44.58
C LYS A 41 21.06 -4.56 -44.51
N ALA A 42 21.83 -4.78 -45.62
CA ALA A 42 23.26 -4.52 -45.67
C ALA A 42 23.64 -3.03 -45.42
N THR A 43 22.77 -2.10 -45.85
CA THR A 43 22.93 -0.65 -45.67
C THR A 43 22.85 -0.20 -44.19
N LYS A 44 22.16 -1.00 -43.32
CA LYS A 44 21.99 -0.69 -41.89
C LYS A 44 22.84 -1.58 -40.96
N ALA A 45 23.74 -2.40 -41.50
CA ALA A 45 24.56 -3.34 -40.71
C ALA A 45 25.37 -2.64 -39.59
N VAL A 46 25.92 -1.47 -39.85
CA VAL A 46 26.71 -0.69 -38.90
C VAL A 46 25.83 -0.16 -37.75
N GLN A 47 24.61 0.32 -38.07
CA GLN A 47 23.64 0.81 -37.10
C GLN A 47 23.11 -0.32 -36.22
N VAL A 48 22.79 -1.46 -36.81
CA VAL A 48 22.34 -2.67 -36.07
C VAL A 48 23.43 -3.12 -35.08
N GLN A 49 24.70 -3.17 -35.51
CA GLN A 49 25.83 -3.51 -34.63
C GLN A 49 26.02 -2.49 -33.51
N SER A 50 25.84 -1.20 -33.78
CA SER A 50 25.89 -0.15 -32.75
C SER A 50 24.79 -0.34 -31.70
N ARG A 51 23.54 -0.61 -32.13
CA ARG A 51 22.40 -0.86 -31.22
C ARG A 51 22.57 -2.15 -30.42
N ILE A 52 23.13 -3.21 -30.99
CA ILE A 52 23.46 -4.45 -30.25
C ILE A 52 24.47 -4.13 -29.13
N LYS A 53 25.53 -3.38 -29.44
CA LYS A 53 26.52 -2.97 -28.44
C LYS A 53 25.94 -2.05 -27.35
N GLN A 54 24.93 -1.23 -27.67
CA GLN A 54 24.24 -0.42 -26.71
C GLN A 54 23.40 -1.32 -25.76
N LEU A 55 22.66 -2.30 -26.29
CA LEU A 55 21.91 -3.27 -25.48
C LEU A 55 22.80 -4.07 -24.54
N GLU A 56 23.98 -4.50 -24.98
CA GLU A 56 24.95 -5.23 -24.14
C GLU A 56 25.53 -4.38 -22.99
N LYS A 57 25.53 -3.04 -23.13
CA LYS A 57 26.02 -2.11 -22.10
C LYS A 57 24.96 -1.59 -21.14
N ILE A 58 23.69 -1.90 -21.38
CA ILE A 58 22.60 -1.46 -20.49
C ILE A 58 22.66 -2.28 -19.20
N ASP A 59 22.94 -1.62 -18.10
CA ASP A 59 22.73 -2.20 -16.77
C ASP A 59 21.23 -2.34 -16.53
N ARG A 60 20.76 -3.58 -16.48
CA ARG A 60 19.31 -3.85 -16.26
C ARG A 60 18.94 -3.46 -14.86
N ILE A 61 17.89 -2.64 -14.73
CA ILE A 61 17.33 -2.27 -13.44
C ILE A 61 16.65 -3.54 -12.89
N GLU A 62 17.17 -4.05 -11.78
CA GLU A 62 16.50 -5.08 -11.00
C GLU A 62 15.46 -4.39 -10.12
N VAL A 63 14.20 -4.70 -10.31
CA VAL A 63 13.15 -4.33 -9.39
C VAL A 63 13.10 -5.43 -8.35
N ASP A 64 13.37 -5.07 -7.09
CA ASP A 64 13.05 -5.95 -5.98
C ASP A 64 11.56 -6.25 -6.09
N GLU A 65 11.21 -7.46 -6.46
CA GLU A 65 9.83 -7.93 -6.36
C GLU A 65 9.45 -7.75 -4.90
N GLU A 66 8.69 -6.70 -4.60
CA GLU A 66 8.00 -6.66 -3.32
C GLU A 66 7.18 -7.94 -3.29
N ASP A 67 7.56 -8.83 -2.38
CA ASP A 67 6.80 -10.04 -2.08
C ASP A 67 5.44 -9.59 -1.53
N ASN A 68 4.61 -9.05 -2.42
CA ASN A 68 3.23 -8.65 -2.22
C ASN A 68 2.30 -9.86 -2.20
N SER A 69 2.84 -11.06 -2.00
CA SER A 69 2.06 -12.18 -1.52
C SER A 69 1.65 -11.87 -0.06
N ALA A 70 0.84 -10.82 0.09
CA ALA A 70 0.16 -10.55 1.34
C ALA A 70 -0.59 -11.84 1.67
N LEU A 71 -0.08 -12.56 2.66
CA LEU A 71 -0.69 -13.79 3.13
C LEU A 71 -2.13 -13.43 3.54
N ARG A 72 -3.10 -13.82 2.72
CA ARG A 72 -4.51 -13.70 3.07
C ARG A 72 -4.84 -14.79 4.07
N LEU A 73 -4.85 -14.43 5.33
CA LEU A 73 -5.25 -15.31 6.42
C LEU A 73 -6.77 -15.49 6.33
N LYS A 74 -7.21 -16.66 5.88
CA LYS A 74 -8.63 -17.01 5.90
C LYS A 74 -8.98 -17.61 7.26
N PHE A 75 -9.98 -17.01 7.92
CA PHE A 75 -10.52 -17.59 9.15
C PHE A 75 -11.24 -18.92 8.85
N PRO A 76 -11.18 -19.89 9.79
CA PRO A 76 -11.99 -21.08 9.67
C PRO A 76 -13.47 -20.72 9.70
N PRO A 77 -14.32 -21.45 8.95
CA PRO A 77 -15.75 -21.20 8.96
C PRO A 77 -16.33 -21.45 10.37
N ALA A 78 -17.01 -20.44 10.88
CA ALA A 78 -17.73 -20.52 12.17
C ALA A 78 -19.23 -20.48 11.96
N SER A 79 -19.98 -20.97 12.95
CA SER A 79 -21.43 -20.92 12.93
C SER A 79 -21.92 -19.48 13.02
N ARG A 80 -23.04 -19.15 12.36
CA ARG A 80 -23.59 -17.79 12.36
C ARG A 80 -24.16 -17.43 13.74
N SER A 81 -23.71 -16.30 14.30
CA SER A 81 -24.24 -15.74 15.55
C SER A 81 -25.63 -15.10 15.38
N GLY A 82 -26.30 -14.83 16.48
CA GLY A 82 -27.53 -13.99 16.52
C GLY A 82 -27.26 -12.56 16.00
N ASN A 83 -28.32 -11.77 15.81
CA ASN A 83 -28.19 -10.42 15.26
C ASN A 83 -27.53 -9.45 16.23
N TYR A 84 -27.63 -9.67 17.52
CA TYR A 84 -27.06 -8.85 18.59
C TYR A 84 -26.14 -9.70 19.46
N PRO A 85 -24.84 -9.80 19.10
CA PRO A 85 -23.90 -10.57 19.90
C PRO A 85 -23.71 -10.09 21.33
N VAL A 86 -23.81 -8.78 21.58
CA VAL A 86 -23.72 -8.19 22.92
C VAL A 86 -24.73 -7.07 23.07
N ILE A 87 -25.48 -7.11 24.17
CA ILE A 87 -26.39 -6.04 24.62
C ILE A 87 -26.03 -5.73 26.07
N CYS A 88 -25.74 -4.48 26.39
CA CYS A 88 -25.57 -3.95 27.74
C CYS A 88 -26.71 -2.97 28.04
N GLU A 89 -27.40 -3.18 29.16
CA GLU A 89 -28.47 -2.33 29.66
C GLU A 89 -28.11 -1.92 31.10
N ASP A 90 -27.83 -0.62 31.29
CA ASP A 90 -27.51 0.00 32.59
C ASP A 90 -26.36 -0.72 33.34
N VAL A 91 -25.36 -1.19 32.61
CA VAL A 91 -24.25 -1.93 33.21
C VAL A 91 -23.35 -1.00 34.00
N ARG A 92 -23.07 -1.42 35.25
CA ARG A 92 -22.20 -0.70 36.20
C ARG A 92 -21.16 -1.64 36.76
N LYS A 93 -19.96 -1.10 36.98
CA LYS A 93 -18.87 -1.81 37.67
C LYS A 93 -18.15 -0.88 38.65
N ALA A 94 -18.01 -1.38 39.88
CA ALA A 94 -17.18 -0.72 40.88
C ALA A 94 -16.26 -1.72 41.57
N TYR A 95 -15.16 -1.26 42.08
CA TYR A 95 -14.25 -1.98 42.97
C TYR A 95 -14.17 -1.23 44.31
N GLY A 96 -14.90 -1.74 45.32
CA GLY A 96 -15.09 -1.00 46.56
C GLY A 96 -15.77 0.34 46.28
N ASP A 97 -15.17 1.44 46.75
CA ASP A 97 -15.69 2.81 46.56
C ASP A 97 -15.35 3.39 45.16
N HIS A 98 -14.48 2.75 44.40
CA HIS A 98 -14.08 3.23 43.09
C HIS A 98 -15.03 2.72 41.99
N VAL A 99 -15.84 3.64 41.46
CA VAL A 99 -16.73 3.34 40.31
C VAL A 99 -15.89 3.47 39.04
N VAL A 100 -15.79 2.37 38.27
CA VAL A 100 -15.07 2.33 37.00
C VAL A 100 -15.92 2.90 35.89
N PHE A 101 -17.17 2.43 35.78
CA PHE A 101 -18.19 2.96 34.88
C PHE A 101 -19.59 2.67 35.41
N HIS A 102 -20.57 3.46 34.99
CA HIS A 102 -21.97 3.32 35.32
C HIS A 102 -22.85 3.69 34.10
N ASP A 103 -24.08 3.24 34.11
CA ASP A 103 -25.09 3.51 33.08
C ASP A 103 -24.61 3.19 31.65
N VAL A 104 -23.86 2.09 31.52
CA VAL A 104 -23.34 1.67 30.20
C VAL A 104 -24.47 0.99 29.43
N ASN A 105 -24.89 1.68 28.37
CA ASN A 105 -25.90 1.18 27.43
C ASN A 105 -25.23 1.08 26.04
N LEU A 106 -25.04 -0.14 25.55
CA LEU A 106 -24.48 -0.37 24.22
C LEU A 106 -25.05 -1.62 23.56
N THR A 107 -25.17 -1.59 22.27
CA THR A 107 -25.58 -2.73 21.47
C THR A 107 -24.61 -2.92 20.30
N ILE A 108 -24.07 -4.12 20.19
CA ILE A 108 -23.17 -4.51 19.11
C ILE A 108 -23.94 -5.42 18.16
N ASN A 109 -24.02 -5.04 16.89
CA ASN A 109 -24.67 -5.82 15.85
C ASN A 109 -23.68 -6.84 15.25
N ARG A 110 -24.22 -7.93 14.71
CA ARG A 110 -23.42 -8.94 14.03
C ARG A 110 -22.70 -8.32 12.83
N GLY A 111 -21.41 -8.66 12.70
CA GLY A 111 -20.54 -8.17 11.62
C GLY A 111 -20.02 -6.76 11.85
N GLU A 112 -20.41 -6.08 12.95
CA GLU A 112 -19.79 -4.80 13.29
C GLU A 112 -18.36 -4.99 13.79
N LYS A 113 -17.50 -4.05 13.40
CA LYS A 113 -16.14 -3.91 13.93
C LYS A 113 -16.09 -2.63 14.74
N VAL A 114 -16.07 -2.76 16.06
CA VAL A 114 -16.16 -1.63 16.98
C VAL A 114 -14.84 -1.40 17.71
N ALA A 115 -14.47 -0.14 17.92
CA ALA A 115 -13.30 0.24 18.69
C ALA A 115 -13.69 0.77 20.07
N PHE A 116 -13.02 0.29 21.12
CA PHE A 116 -13.10 0.85 22.47
C PHE A 116 -11.89 1.78 22.67
N VAL A 117 -12.16 3.07 22.85
CA VAL A 117 -11.16 4.13 22.93
C VAL A 117 -11.33 4.91 24.24
N GLY A 118 -10.24 5.33 24.84
CA GLY A 118 -10.22 6.10 26.09
C GLY A 118 -8.86 6.02 26.75
N LYS A 119 -8.65 6.80 27.81
CA LYS A 119 -7.40 6.76 28.58
C LYS A 119 -7.21 5.42 29.29
N ASN A 120 -6.00 5.12 29.71
CA ASN A 120 -5.72 3.95 30.54
C ASN A 120 -6.47 4.09 31.88
N GLY A 121 -7.06 2.98 32.35
CA GLY A 121 -7.84 2.98 33.58
C GLY A 121 -9.32 3.36 33.44
N GLU A 122 -9.79 3.81 32.27
CA GLU A 122 -11.22 4.19 32.04
C GLU A 122 -12.17 3.00 31.86
N GLY A 123 -11.72 1.77 32.11
CA GLY A 123 -12.61 0.60 32.19
C GLY A 123 -12.78 -0.19 30.90
N LYS A 124 -12.02 0.07 29.82
CA LYS A 124 -12.13 -0.68 28.55
C LYS A 124 -11.99 -2.19 28.76
N SER A 125 -10.85 -2.64 29.28
CA SER A 125 -10.61 -4.07 29.56
C SER A 125 -11.52 -4.62 30.68
N THR A 126 -12.01 -3.74 31.56
CA THR A 126 -12.99 -4.14 32.59
C THR A 126 -14.33 -4.49 31.94
N LEU A 127 -14.83 -3.70 30.99
CA LEU A 127 -16.06 -4.04 30.26
C LEU A 127 -15.88 -5.30 29.42
N VAL A 128 -14.71 -5.50 28.79
CA VAL A 128 -14.40 -6.76 28.09
C VAL A 128 -14.50 -7.96 29.05
N LYS A 129 -13.95 -7.86 30.29
CA LYS A 129 -14.05 -8.92 31.28
C LYS A 129 -15.49 -9.17 31.76
N CYS A 130 -16.34 -8.12 31.83
CA CYS A 130 -17.78 -8.28 32.10
C CYS A 130 -18.45 -9.05 30.94
N ILE A 131 -18.12 -8.75 29.67
CA ILE A 131 -18.63 -9.46 28.50
C ILE A 131 -18.20 -10.92 28.51
N MET A 132 -16.95 -11.20 28.94
CA MET A 132 -16.45 -12.57 29.09
C MET A 132 -17.04 -13.32 30.27
N GLY A 133 -17.76 -12.64 31.18
CA GLY A 133 -18.29 -13.24 32.42
C GLY A 133 -17.19 -13.56 33.45
N GLU A 134 -15.99 -12.95 33.32
CA GLU A 134 -14.88 -13.17 34.26
C GLU A 134 -15.02 -12.40 35.57
N ILE A 135 -15.79 -11.32 35.56
CA ILE A 135 -16.04 -10.47 36.75
C ILE A 135 -17.51 -10.11 36.89
N ASP A 136 -17.96 -9.97 38.13
CA ASP A 136 -19.31 -9.55 38.46
C ASP A 136 -19.54 -8.07 38.14
N PHE A 137 -20.78 -7.72 37.79
CA PHE A 137 -21.23 -6.37 37.48
C PHE A 137 -22.68 -6.18 37.88
N ASP A 138 -23.14 -4.94 38.00
CA ASP A 138 -24.55 -4.58 38.19
C ASP A 138 -25.17 -4.26 36.83
N GLY A 139 -26.51 -4.42 36.71
CA GLY A 139 -27.23 -4.18 35.47
C GLY A 139 -27.46 -5.47 34.68
N LYS A 140 -27.72 -5.34 33.37
CA LYS A 140 -28.02 -6.50 32.52
C LYS A 140 -27.09 -6.53 31.32
N LEU A 141 -26.37 -7.64 31.14
CA LEU A 141 -25.54 -7.92 30.00
C LEU A 141 -25.98 -9.23 29.36
N THR A 142 -26.33 -9.19 28.11
CA THR A 142 -26.85 -10.36 27.38
C THR A 142 -25.92 -10.70 26.22
N ILE A 143 -25.42 -11.93 26.22
CA ILE A 143 -24.69 -12.50 25.09
C ILE A 143 -25.69 -13.16 24.16
N GLY A 144 -25.64 -12.84 22.89
CA GLY A 144 -26.54 -13.34 21.87
C GLY A 144 -26.48 -14.86 21.68
N HIS A 145 -27.47 -15.38 21.00
CA HIS A 145 -27.51 -16.81 20.69
C HIS A 145 -26.35 -17.20 19.75
N ASN A 146 -25.75 -18.36 20.01
CA ASN A 146 -24.72 -18.97 19.18
C ASN A 146 -23.46 -18.10 18.99
N VAL A 147 -23.14 -17.25 19.97
CA VAL A 147 -21.90 -16.46 19.99
C VAL A 147 -20.76 -17.31 20.48
N GLN A 148 -19.73 -17.45 19.65
CA GLN A 148 -18.46 -18.12 19.97
C GLN A 148 -17.38 -17.05 20.06
N ILE A 149 -16.98 -16.74 21.31
CA ILE A 149 -16.05 -15.65 21.59
C ILE A 149 -14.61 -16.16 21.52
N GLY A 150 -13.80 -15.52 20.70
CA GLY A 150 -12.35 -15.61 20.77
C GLY A 150 -11.81 -14.34 21.44
N TYR A 151 -11.15 -14.50 22.57
CA TYR A 151 -10.60 -13.38 23.34
C TYR A 151 -9.07 -13.40 23.35
N PHE A 152 -8.48 -12.29 22.95
CA PHE A 152 -7.04 -12.06 23.07
C PHE A 152 -6.75 -11.07 24.19
N ALA A 153 -6.27 -11.59 25.30
CA ALA A 153 -5.84 -10.80 26.46
C ALA A 153 -4.32 -10.67 26.52
N GLN A 154 -3.83 -9.67 27.25
CA GLN A 154 -2.38 -9.45 27.45
C GLN A 154 -1.62 -10.65 28.01
N ASN A 155 -2.27 -11.51 28.80
CA ASN A 155 -1.68 -12.68 29.47
C ASN A 155 -1.91 -14.02 28.74
N GLN A 156 -2.49 -14.01 27.56
CA GLN A 156 -2.85 -15.25 26.82
C GLN A 156 -1.65 -16.07 26.38
N ALA A 157 -0.48 -15.42 26.27
CA ALA A 157 0.79 -16.07 26.02
C ALA A 157 1.16 -17.13 27.09
N GLN A 158 0.63 -17.02 28.33
CA GLN A 158 0.89 -17.94 29.41
C GLN A 158 0.06 -19.22 29.32
N MET A 159 -0.99 -19.24 28.48
CA MET A 159 -1.85 -20.43 28.29
C MET A 159 -1.32 -21.39 27.21
N LEU A 160 -0.21 -21.08 26.58
CA LEU A 160 0.42 -21.96 25.60
C LEU A 160 1.13 -23.14 26.28
N ASP A 161 1.03 -24.35 25.68
CA ASP A 161 1.76 -25.52 26.15
C ASP A 161 3.27 -25.36 25.82
N GLU A 162 4.08 -25.20 26.85
CA GLU A 162 5.52 -24.94 26.74
C GLU A 162 6.32 -26.12 26.12
N ASN A 163 5.76 -27.32 26.10
CA ASN A 163 6.45 -28.53 25.61
C ASN A 163 6.30 -28.69 24.09
N LEU A 164 5.32 -28.04 23.48
CA LEU A 164 5.07 -28.11 22.04
C LEU A 164 6.03 -27.24 21.26
N THR A 165 6.21 -27.57 19.98
CA THR A 165 6.84 -26.65 19.03
C THR A 165 5.85 -25.57 18.60
N VAL A 166 6.36 -24.48 18.00
CA VAL A 166 5.53 -23.44 17.39
C VAL A 166 4.62 -24.07 16.33
N PHE A 167 5.17 -24.94 15.49
CA PHE A 167 4.40 -25.64 14.45
C PHE A 167 3.31 -26.52 15.06
N ASP A 168 3.63 -27.37 16.03
CA ASP A 168 2.66 -28.29 16.65
C ASP A 168 1.52 -27.53 17.35
N THR A 169 1.83 -26.37 17.94
CA THR A 169 0.83 -25.52 18.59
C THR A 169 -0.24 -25.06 17.60
N ILE A 170 0.16 -24.73 16.39
CA ILE A 170 -0.75 -24.27 15.33
C ILE A 170 -1.41 -25.45 14.62
N ASP A 171 -0.68 -26.54 14.36
CA ASP A 171 -1.23 -27.74 13.70
C ASP A 171 -2.40 -28.36 14.46
N ARG A 172 -2.41 -28.25 15.80
CA ARG A 172 -3.52 -28.75 16.65
C ARG A 172 -4.83 -27.98 16.47
N VAL A 173 -4.77 -26.71 16.10
CA VAL A 173 -5.97 -25.86 15.92
C VAL A 173 -6.33 -25.68 14.45
N ALA A 174 -5.36 -25.82 13.55
CA ALA A 174 -5.57 -25.65 12.12
C ALA A 174 -6.46 -26.77 11.55
N THR A 175 -7.48 -26.38 10.78
CA THR A 175 -8.43 -27.30 10.14
C THR A 175 -8.46 -27.09 8.63
N GLY A 176 -8.77 -28.15 7.88
CA GLY A 176 -8.95 -28.08 6.42
C GLY A 176 -7.74 -27.52 5.67
N ASP A 177 -7.99 -26.63 4.70
CA ASP A 177 -6.96 -26.03 3.83
C ASP A 177 -5.95 -25.15 4.58
N ILE A 178 -6.31 -24.66 5.76
CA ILE A 178 -5.43 -23.86 6.61
C ILE A 178 -4.20 -24.66 7.01
N ARG A 179 -4.37 -25.96 7.24
CA ARG A 179 -3.31 -26.88 7.64
C ARG A 179 -2.17 -26.96 6.59
N LEU A 180 -2.51 -26.83 5.32
CA LEU A 180 -1.54 -26.80 4.23
C LEU A 180 -0.70 -25.51 4.20
N LYS A 181 -1.21 -24.43 4.80
CA LYS A 181 -0.60 -23.09 4.80
C LYS A 181 0.04 -22.68 6.12
N ILE A 182 0.15 -23.60 7.09
CA ILE A 182 0.69 -23.29 8.42
C ILE A 182 2.06 -22.62 8.34
N ARG A 183 2.97 -23.11 7.49
CA ARG A 183 4.33 -22.55 7.35
C ARG A 183 4.32 -21.14 6.78
N ASP A 184 3.42 -20.85 5.84
CA ASP A 184 3.25 -19.52 5.26
C ASP A 184 2.70 -18.55 6.31
N ILE A 185 1.69 -19.00 7.08
CA ILE A 185 1.10 -18.22 8.17
C ILE A 185 2.16 -17.92 9.23
N LEU A 186 2.91 -18.93 9.67
CA LEU A 186 3.99 -18.75 10.62
C LEU A 186 5.07 -17.80 10.10
N GLY A 187 5.44 -17.92 8.81
CA GLY A 187 6.39 -17.03 8.15
C GLY A 187 5.95 -15.56 8.15
N ALA A 188 4.66 -15.30 7.90
CA ALA A 188 4.11 -13.95 7.93
C ALA A 188 4.15 -13.28 9.31
N PHE A 189 4.14 -14.09 10.37
CA PHE A 189 4.30 -13.65 11.76
C PHE A 189 5.71 -13.87 12.31
N MET A 190 6.73 -13.92 11.45
CA MET A 190 8.15 -14.02 11.82
C MET A 190 8.56 -15.34 12.49
N PHE A 191 7.84 -16.42 12.22
CA PHE A 191 8.21 -17.79 12.62
C PHE A 191 8.61 -18.66 11.43
N GLY A 192 9.28 -18.06 10.42
CA GLY A 192 9.76 -18.81 9.25
C GLY A 192 10.97 -19.71 9.54
N GLY A 193 11.17 -20.72 8.70
CA GLY A 193 12.31 -21.61 8.76
C GLY A 193 12.44 -22.36 10.10
N GLU A 194 13.64 -22.38 10.66
CA GLU A 194 13.94 -23.06 11.93
C GLU A 194 13.16 -22.52 13.15
N ALA A 195 12.63 -21.29 13.06
CA ALA A 195 11.86 -20.72 14.15
C ALA A 195 10.55 -21.48 14.40
N SER A 196 9.99 -22.13 13.38
CA SER A 196 8.77 -22.96 13.50
C SER A 196 8.98 -24.23 14.33
N ASP A 197 10.19 -24.75 14.39
CA ASP A 197 10.53 -25.99 15.09
C ASP A 197 10.98 -25.74 16.55
N LYS A 198 11.13 -24.46 16.95
CA LYS A 198 11.46 -24.11 18.34
C LYS A 198 10.31 -24.49 19.28
N LYS A 199 10.66 -24.94 20.49
CA LYS A 199 9.68 -25.17 21.56
C LYS A 199 9.16 -23.84 22.12
N VAL A 200 7.89 -23.79 22.50
CA VAL A 200 7.25 -22.60 23.08
C VAL A 200 8.00 -22.09 24.31
N LYS A 201 8.57 -22.97 25.14
CA LYS A 201 9.34 -22.59 26.33
C LYS A 201 10.57 -21.72 26.07
N VAL A 202 11.18 -21.78 24.87
CA VAL A 202 12.37 -21.00 24.53
C VAL A 202 12.04 -19.67 23.84
N LEU A 203 10.76 -19.41 23.56
CA LEU A 203 10.31 -18.19 22.95
C LEU A 203 10.36 -17.01 23.95
N SER A 204 10.69 -15.85 23.45
CA SER A 204 10.54 -14.57 24.17
C SER A 204 9.06 -14.29 24.47
N GLY A 205 8.78 -13.36 25.39
CA GLY A 205 7.40 -12.96 25.71
C GLY A 205 6.64 -12.45 24.48
N GLY A 206 7.28 -11.62 23.64
CA GLY A 206 6.68 -11.11 22.41
C GLY A 206 6.40 -12.19 21.37
N GLU A 207 7.31 -13.18 21.22
CA GLU A 207 7.08 -14.33 20.34
C GLU A 207 5.93 -15.20 20.84
N ARG A 208 5.83 -15.47 22.15
CA ARG A 208 4.70 -16.20 22.73
C ARG A 208 3.38 -15.46 22.49
N THR A 209 3.37 -14.13 22.63
CA THR A 209 2.19 -13.30 22.36
C THR A 209 1.75 -13.41 20.91
N ARG A 210 2.70 -13.32 19.95
CA ARG A 210 2.39 -13.52 18.51
C ARG A 210 1.85 -14.90 18.22
N LEU A 211 2.46 -15.94 18.80
CA LEU A 211 2.01 -17.33 18.61
C LEU A 211 0.58 -17.54 19.16
N ALA A 212 0.26 -16.97 20.33
CA ALA A 212 -1.09 -17.01 20.90
C ALA A 212 -2.10 -16.29 20.01
N MET A 213 -1.70 -15.18 19.38
CA MET A 213 -2.51 -14.46 18.39
C MET A 213 -2.83 -15.33 17.17
N ILE A 214 -1.80 -15.94 16.57
CA ILE A 214 -2.00 -16.84 15.41
C ILE A 214 -2.95 -17.97 15.78
N LYS A 215 -2.74 -18.61 16.93
CA LYS A 215 -3.61 -19.68 17.42
C LYS A 215 -5.07 -19.24 17.49
N LEU A 216 -5.34 -18.09 18.09
CA LEU A 216 -6.69 -17.54 18.20
C LEU A 216 -7.34 -17.27 16.84
N LEU A 217 -6.58 -16.69 15.89
CA LEU A 217 -7.09 -16.39 14.55
C LEU A 217 -7.46 -17.65 13.75
N LEU A 218 -6.95 -18.81 14.14
CA LEU A 218 -7.22 -20.11 13.50
C LEU A 218 -8.30 -20.92 14.23
N GLU A 219 -8.84 -20.43 15.32
CA GLU A 219 -10.00 -21.03 15.99
C GLU A 219 -11.32 -20.64 15.29
N PRO A 220 -12.32 -21.56 15.21
CA PRO A 220 -13.59 -21.29 14.56
C PRO A 220 -14.49 -20.41 15.46
N VAL A 221 -14.22 -19.10 15.47
CA VAL A 221 -14.96 -18.11 16.27
C VAL A 221 -15.75 -17.17 15.37
N ASN A 222 -16.88 -16.64 15.86
CA ASN A 222 -17.71 -15.67 15.16
C ASN A 222 -17.75 -14.31 15.85
N PHE A 223 -17.08 -14.18 16.99
CA PHE A 223 -16.95 -12.95 17.74
C PHE A 223 -15.52 -12.84 18.30
N LEU A 224 -14.76 -11.86 17.83
CA LEU A 224 -13.40 -11.60 18.28
C LEU A 224 -13.35 -10.40 19.22
N ILE A 225 -12.64 -10.56 20.33
CA ILE A 225 -12.29 -9.47 21.24
C ILE A 225 -10.76 -9.40 21.31
N LEU A 226 -10.19 -8.29 20.86
CA LEU A 226 -8.75 -8.10 20.81
C LEU A 226 -8.37 -6.93 21.71
N ASP A 227 -7.71 -7.24 22.85
CA ASP A 227 -7.24 -6.24 23.82
C ASP A 227 -5.77 -5.97 23.62
N GLU A 228 -5.44 -4.76 23.09
CA GLU A 228 -4.10 -4.30 22.72
C GLU A 228 -3.33 -5.27 21.82
N PRO A 229 -3.92 -5.72 20.68
CA PRO A 229 -3.32 -6.77 19.86
C PRO A 229 -2.04 -6.35 19.14
N THR A 230 -1.80 -5.05 19.02
CA THR A 230 -0.62 -4.49 18.34
C THR A 230 0.61 -4.44 19.21
N ASN A 231 0.48 -4.66 20.53
CA ASN A 231 1.60 -4.73 21.44
C ASN A 231 2.50 -5.92 21.07
N HIS A 232 3.81 -5.67 20.95
CA HIS A 232 4.82 -6.68 20.59
C HIS A 232 4.74 -7.20 19.14
N LEU A 233 3.92 -6.59 18.26
CA LEU A 233 3.94 -6.87 16.83
C LEU A 233 4.88 -5.89 16.12
N ASP A 234 5.67 -6.41 15.20
CA ASP A 234 6.36 -5.60 14.19
C ASP A 234 5.36 -5.11 13.15
N MET A 235 5.78 -4.18 12.31
CA MET A 235 4.90 -3.53 11.35
C MET A 235 4.28 -4.52 10.35
N ARG A 236 5.08 -5.48 9.86
CA ARG A 236 4.61 -6.49 8.90
C ARG A 236 3.52 -7.38 9.52
N SER A 237 3.73 -7.85 10.74
CA SER A 237 2.73 -8.64 11.47
C SER A 237 1.46 -7.83 11.79
N LYS A 238 1.58 -6.50 12.05
CA LYS A 238 0.42 -5.62 12.22
C LYS A 238 -0.41 -5.53 10.94
N ASP A 239 0.24 -5.38 9.78
CA ASP A 239 -0.45 -5.30 8.48
C ASP A 239 -1.18 -6.61 8.15
N VAL A 240 -0.54 -7.76 8.40
CA VAL A 240 -1.16 -9.08 8.25
C VAL A 240 -2.37 -9.23 9.16
N LEU A 241 -2.26 -8.82 10.43
CA LEU A 241 -3.36 -8.85 11.38
C LEU A 241 -4.49 -7.90 10.96
N LYS A 242 -4.15 -6.69 10.52
CA LYS A 242 -5.12 -5.69 10.05
C LYS A 242 -5.93 -6.23 8.88
N GLU A 243 -5.28 -6.82 7.90
CA GLU A 243 -5.94 -7.40 6.73
C GLU A 243 -6.79 -8.62 7.12
N ALA A 244 -6.29 -9.50 7.99
CA ALA A 244 -7.05 -10.61 8.51
C ALA A 244 -8.36 -10.14 9.18
N ILE A 245 -8.29 -9.14 10.08
CA ILE A 245 -9.48 -8.59 10.74
C ILE A 245 -10.42 -7.93 9.72
N ARG A 246 -9.90 -7.29 8.67
CA ARG A 246 -10.72 -6.69 7.61
C ARG A 246 -11.54 -7.74 6.87
N GLU A 247 -10.94 -8.90 6.55
CA GLU A 247 -11.60 -10.01 5.87
C GLU A 247 -12.49 -10.87 6.79
N PHE A 248 -12.40 -10.68 8.11
CA PHE A 248 -13.22 -11.43 9.06
C PHE A 248 -14.69 -11.06 8.98
N ASP A 249 -15.57 -12.04 8.69
CA ASP A 249 -17.01 -11.86 8.53
C ASP A 249 -17.77 -11.77 9.87
N GLY A 250 -17.11 -12.08 10.98
CA GLY A 250 -17.68 -12.02 12.33
C GLY A 250 -17.69 -10.62 12.92
N THR A 251 -18.15 -10.54 14.16
CA THR A 251 -18.15 -9.30 14.95
C THR A 251 -16.81 -9.12 15.67
N VAL A 252 -16.29 -7.90 15.76
CA VAL A 252 -15.01 -7.62 16.41
C VAL A 252 -15.12 -6.46 17.39
N ILE A 253 -14.57 -6.63 18.59
CA ILE A 253 -14.22 -5.55 19.51
C ILE A 253 -12.72 -5.36 19.50
N LEU A 254 -12.28 -4.14 19.19
CA LEU A 254 -10.86 -3.73 19.19
C LEU A 254 -10.63 -2.77 20.34
N VAL A 255 -9.84 -3.16 21.32
CA VAL A 255 -9.30 -2.24 22.33
C VAL A 255 -7.88 -1.92 21.92
N SER A 256 -7.62 -0.72 21.44
CA SER A 256 -6.27 -0.32 21.03
C SER A 256 -6.06 1.18 21.15
N HIS A 257 -4.83 1.56 21.42
CA HIS A 257 -4.34 2.94 21.34
C HIS A 257 -3.68 3.27 19.98
N ASP A 258 -3.49 2.29 19.14
CA ASP A 258 -2.89 2.42 17.81
C ASP A 258 -3.95 2.91 16.81
N ARG A 259 -3.90 4.21 16.49
CA ARG A 259 -4.88 4.87 15.60
C ARG A 259 -4.80 4.37 14.17
N ASP A 260 -3.58 4.14 13.69
CA ASP A 260 -3.33 3.69 12.32
C ASP A 260 -3.82 2.25 12.12
N PHE A 261 -3.72 1.44 13.18
CA PHE A 261 -4.29 0.10 13.18
C PHE A 261 -5.82 0.12 13.14
N LEU A 262 -6.46 1.00 13.94
CA LEU A 262 -7.93 1.12 13.99
C LEU A 262 -8.52 1.73 12.72
N ASP A 263 -7.73 2.50 11.97
CA ASP A 263 -8.19 3.16 10.74
C ASP A 263 -8.58 2.17 9.65
N GLY A 264 -9.75 2.40 9.06
CA GLY A 264 -10.32 1.51 8.03
C GLY A 264 -10.77 0.13 8.55
N LEU A 265 -10.68 -0.13 9.88
CA LEU A 265 -11.23 -1.33 10.52
C LEU A 265 -12.52 -1.01 11.27
N ALA A 266 -12.47 -0.08 12.22
CA ALA A 266 -13.60 0.24 13.07
C ALA A 266 -14.61 1.14 12.33
N THR A 267 -15.88 0.70 12.32
CA THR A 267 -17.00 1.45 11.76
C THR A 267 -17.73 2.25 12.82
N LYS A 268 -17.53 1.90 14.09
CA LYS A 268 -18.16 2.49 15.27
C LYS A 268 -17.14 2.60 16.40
N VAL A 269 -17.16 3.69 17.12
CA VAL A 269 -16.25 3.94 18.26
C VAL A 269 -17.07 4.11 19.54
N TYR A 270 -16.69 3.39 20.59
CA TYR A 270 -17.16 3.61 21.95
C TYR A 270 -16.08 4.33 22.75
N GLU A 271 -16.34 5.58 23.13
CA GLU A 271 -15.44 6.39 23.93
C GLU A 271 -15.69 6.18 25.41
N PHE A 272 -14.67 5.74 26.12
CA PHE A 272 -14.65 5.61 27.59
C PHE A 272 -14.06 6.86 28.21
N GLY A 273 -14.75 7.47 29.16
CA GLY A 273 -14.27 8.64 29.87
C GLY A 273 -15.22 9.09 30.97
N GLY A 274 -14.64 9.48 32.14
CA GLY A 274 -15.42 9.99 33.26
C GLY A 274 -16.47 9.01 33.82
N GLY A 275 -16.23 7.71 33.70
CA GLY A 275 -17.16 6.67 34.17
C GLY A 275 -18.33 6.37 33.22
N HIS A 276 -18.38 7.00 32.06
CA HIS A 276 -19.42 6.76 31.05
C HIS A 276 -18.85 6.19 29.75
N VAL A 277 -19.72 5.58 28.95
CA VAL A 277 -19.39 5.09 27.61
C VAL A 277 -20.28 5.80 26.60
N LYS A 278 -19.67 6.50 25.64
CA LYS A 278 -20.38 7.26 24.61
C LYS A 278 -20.17 6.62 23.24
N GLU A 279 -21.25 6.41 22.52
CA GLU A 279 -21.25 5.86 21.17
C GLU A 279 -21.01 6.95 20.13
N HIS A 280 -20.10 6.68 19.15
CA HIS A 280 -19.84 7.48 17.99
C HIS A 280 -19.97 6.63 16.74
N LEU A 281 -20.93 6.97 15.88
CA LEU A 281 -21.19 6.30 14.59
C LEU A 281 -20.22 6.86 13.51
N SER A 282 -18.91 6.66 13.71
CA SER A 282 -17.90 7.17 12.81
C SER A 282 -16.60 6.39 12.95
N GLY A 283 -15.76 6.43 11.91
CA GLY A 283 -14.41 5.88 11.98
C GLY A 283 -13.51 6.67 12.94
N ILE A 284 -12.35 6.12 13.25
CA ILE A 284 -11.43 6.67 14.27
C ILE A 284 -10.96 8.10 13.94
N TYR A 285 -10.66 8.42 12.68
CA TYR A 285 -10.18 9.76 12.31
C TYR A 285 -11.28 10.83 12.40
N GLU A 286 -12.51 10.52 11.98
CA GLU A 286 -13.64 11.43 12.13
C GLU A 286 -13.96 11.70 13.61
N PHE A 287 -13.90 10.67 14.43
CA PHE A 287 -14.02 10.79 15.89
C PHE A 287 -12.96 11.73 16.45
N LEU A 288 -11.69 11.55 16.08
CA LEU A 288 -10.58 12.38 16.55
C LEU A 288 -10.68 13.84 16.06
N GLN A 289 -11.14 14.07 14.83
CA GLN A 289 -11.38 15.42 14.32
C GLN A 289 -12.49 16.12 15.10
N LYS A 290 -13.63 15.44 15.34
CA LYS A 290 -14.73 15.99 16.14
C LYS A 290 -14.26 16.34 17.54
N LYS A 291 -13.50 15.46 18.19
CA LYS A 291 -12.95 15.69 19.53
C LYS A 291 -11.95 16.86 19.58
N LYS A 292 -11.14 17.03 18.56
CA LYS A 292 -10.22 18.19 18.44
C LYS A 292 -11.00 19.48 18.32
N ILE A 293 -12.10 19.50 17.56
CA ILE A 293 -12.98 20.68 17.41
C ILE A 293 -13.72 20.97 18.72
N GLU A 294 -14.24 19.97 19.41
CA GLU A 294 -14.90 20.12 20.73
C GLU A 294 -13.93 20.74 21.75
N ASN A 295 -12.71 20.21 21.88
CA ASN A 295 -11.66 20.75 22.75
C ASN A 295 -11.28 22.20 22.41
N LEU A 296 -11.18 22.56 21.12
CA LEU A 296 -10.92 23.93 20.68
C LEU A 296 -12.08 24.86 21.04
N ASN A 297 -13.32 24.42 20.89
CA ASN A 297 -14.51 25.19 21.25
C ASN A 297 -14.64 25.39 22.78
N GLU A 298 -14.26 24.40 23.57
CA GLU A 298 -14.20 24.51 25.03
C GLU A 298 -13.12 25.50 25.47
N LEU A 299 -11.94 25.47 24.86
CA LEU A 299 -10.87 26.44 25.12
C LEU A 299 -11.30 27.87 24.75
N GLN A 300 -12.03 28.05 23.64
CA GLN A 300 -12.56 29.37 23.25
C GLN A 300 -13.67 29.86 24.20
N LYS A 301 -14.53 28.98 24.67
CA LYS A 301 -15.56 29.31 25.69
C LYS A 301 -14.94 29.63 27.05
N GLY A 302 -13.86 28.95 27.43
CA GLY A 302 -13.09 29.25 28.64
C GLY A 302 -12.33 30.58 28.58
N ALA A 303 -11.88 30.97 27.38
CA ALA A 303 -11.18 32.25 27.14
C ALA A 303 -12.13 33.47 27.09
N SER A 304 -13.43 33.23 26.81
CA SER A 304 -14.42 34.33 26.71
C SER A 304 -15.00 34.83 28.05
N LEU A 305 -14.55 34.26 29.18
CA LEU A 305 -14.95 34.70 30.52
C LEU A 305 -13.95 35.70 31.18
N SER A 306 -12.90 36.14 30.49
CA SER A 306 -11.96 37.11 31.00
C SER A 306 -11.46 38.09 29.92
N SER A 307 -12.34 39.00 29.44
CA SER A 307 -11.95 40.35 29.00
C SER A 307 -13.15 41.10 28.46
N SER A 308 -13.49 42.18 29.12
CA SER A 308 -14.41 43.22 28.67
C SER A 308 -13.78 44.06 27.54
N PRO A 309 -14.59 44.76 26.71
CA PRO A 309 -14.20 45.18 25.40
C PRO A 309 -13.57 46.57 25.39
N THR A 310 -12.57 46.77 24.53
CA THR A 310 -12.25 48.11 24.01
C THR A 310 -12.11 48.06 22.51
N ALA A 311 -12.86 48.93 21.88
CA ALA A 311 -12.97 49.17 20.48
C ALA A 311 -11.71 49.80 19.86
N SER A 312 -11.42 49.53 18.60
CA SER A 312 -11.19 50.48 17.51
C SER A 312 -10.44 49.83 16.34
N ALA A 313 -11.12 49.70 15.26
CA ALA A 313 -10.97 50.37 13.96
C ALA A 313 -9.72 50.16 13.12
N LYS A 314 -9.97 49.63 11.91
CA LYS A 314 -9.39 49.95 10.59
C LYS A 314 -7.94 49.62 10.27
N GLY A 315 -7.79 48.90 9.16
CA GLY A 315 -6.59 48.89 8.35
C GLY A 315 -6.56 47.70 7.39
N SER A 316 -7.10 47.89 6.20
CA SER A 316 -6.90 47.03 5.04
C SER A 316 -5.50 47.20 4.49
N GLU A 317 -4.72 46.15 4.34
CA GLU A 317 -3.63 46.11 3.37
C GLU A 317 -3.56 44.67 2.78
N GLN A 318 -3.78 44.68 1.46
CA GLN A 318 -3.56 43.50 0.61
C GLN A 318 -2.06 43.38 0.34
N GLU A 319 -1.44 42.27 0.71
CA GLU A 319 -0.14 41.89 0.18
C GLU A 319 -0.29 41.06 -1.11
N PRO A 320 0.61 41.26 -2.08
CA PRO A 320 0.49 40.65 -3.41
C PRO A 320 0.88 39.17 -3.36
N VAL A 321 0.03 38.35 -3.94
CA VAL A 321 0.22 36.93 -4.17
C VAL A 321 1.42 36.70 -5.10
N GLN A 322 2.49 36.12 -4.60
CA GLN A 322 3.58 35.58 -5.41
C GLN A 322 3.08 34.35 -6.20
N PRO A 323 3.45 34.18 -7.48
CA PRO A 323 3.04 33.03 -8.25
C PRO A 323 3.71 31.77 -7.73
N SER A 324 2.91 30.74 -7.44
CA SER A 324 3.36 29.46 -6.92
C SER A 324 4.34 28.76 -7.87
N GLU A 325 5.41 28.17 -7.32
CA GLU A 325 6.43 27.37 -8.02
C GLU A 325 5.85 26.25 -8.93
N ASN A 326 4.64 25.80 -8.66
CA ASN A 326 3.90 24.82 -9.47
C ASN A 326 3.49 25.32 -10.88
N LYS A 327 3.37 26.62 -11.13
CA LYS A 327 3.06 27.14 -12.47
C LYS A 327 4.28 27.16 -13.37
N LEU A 328 5.45 27.49 -12.83
CA LEU A 328 6.71 27.49 -13.57
C LEU A 328 7.16 26.09 -13.98
N SER A 329 6.92 25.09 -13.14
CA SER A 329 7.23 23.67 -13.47
C SER A 329 6.30 23.12 -14.55
N TYR A 330 5.03 23.52 -14.56
CA TYR A 330 4.04 23.06 -15.55
C TYR A 330 4.30 23.65 -16.95
N GLU A 331 4.69 24.93 -17.04
CA GLU A 331 5.04 25.58 -18.32
C GLU A 331 6.35 25.01 -18.90
N ALA A 332 7.36 24.77 -18.06
CA ALA A 332 8.62 24.13 -18.47
C ALA A 332 8.37 22.70 -18.97
N GLN A 333 7.53 21.93 -18.31
CA GLN A 333 7.17 20.56 -18.70
C GLN A 333 6.36 20.51 -20.01
N LYS A 334 5.50 21.50 -20.22
CA LYS A 334 4.74 21.66 -21.48
C LYS A 334 5.63 22.03 -22.67
N GLU A 335 6.63 22.88 -22.46
CA GLU A 335 7.62 23.22 -23.49
C GLU A 335 8.53 22.03 -23.83
N LEU A 336 8.97 21.27 -22.81
CA LEU A 336 9.75 20.05 -23.00
C LEU A 336 8.98 19.02 -23.82
N ASN A 337 7.73 18.75 -23.47
CA ASN A 337 6.86 17.84 -24.21
C ASN A 337 6.59 18.29 -25.66
N LYS A 338 6.49 19.60 -25.89
CA LYS A 338 6.33 20.14 -27.25
C LYS A 338 7.62 19.96 -28.08
N LYS A 339 8.79 20.09 -27.44
CA LYS A 339 10.09 19.89 -28.06
C LYS A 339 10.33 18.42 -28.40
N LEU A 340 10.01 17.51 -27.48
CA LEU A 340 10.06 16.05 -27.69
C LEU A 340 9.17 15.62 -28.87
N LYS A 341 7.93 16.07 -28.90
CA LYS A 341 6.99 15.72 -29.97
C LYS A 341 7.41 16.25 -31.34
N LYS A 342 8.13 17.40 -31.37
CA LYS A 342 8.72 17.94 -32.61
C LYS A 342 9.86 17.10 -33.10
N LEU A 343 10.77 16.70 -32.22
CA LEU A 343 11.91 15.83 -32.54
C LEU A 343 11.46 14.44 -32.99
N GLU A 344 10.47 13.85 -32.32
CA GLU A 344 9.88 12.56 -32.72
C GLU A 344 9.29 12.62 -34.12
N ARG A 345 8.64 13.72 -34.47
CA ARG A 345 8.12 13.91 -35.83
C ARG A 345 9.25 14.05 -36.86
N GLN A 346 10.30 14.77 -36.55
CA GLN A 346 11.45 14.93 -37.44
C GLN A 346 12.17 13.59 -37.68
N VAL A 347 12.30 12.75 -36.65
CA VAL A 347 12.86 11.39 -36.81
C VAL A 347 11.98 10.56 -37.74
N ALA A 348 10.67 10.56 -37.57
CA ALA A 348 9.73 9.83 -38.41
C ALA A 348 9.76 10.33 -39.89
N ASP A 349 9.87 11.65 -40.09
CA ASP A 349 9.98 12.25 -41.43
C ASP A 349 11.29 11.85 -42.13
N CYS A 350 12.41 11.79 -41.39
CA CYS A 350 13.68 11.30 -41.91
C CYS A 350 13.63 9.80 -42.24
N GLU A 351 12.98 8.97 -41.40
CA GLU A 351 12.79 7.54 -41.66
C GLU A 351 11.98 7.28 -42.93
N ALA A 352 10.89 8.01 -43.13
CA ALA A 352 10.08 7.91 -44.34
C ALA A 352 10.90 8.32 -45.59
N SER A 353 11.73 9.39 -45.51
CA SER A 353 12.60 9.81 -46.61
C SER A 353 13.71 8.80 -46.93
N ILE A 354 14.24 8.11 -45.91
CA ILE A 354 15.19 7.00 -46.10
C ILE A 354 14.55 5.87 -46.88
N GLU A 355 13.32 5.43 -46.49
CA GLU A 355 12.59 4.35 -47.17
C GLU A 355 12.27 4.69 -48.63
N GLU A 356 11.88 5.92 -48.90
CA GLU A 356 11.60 6.37 -50.28
C GLU A 356 12.86 6.39 -51.14
N THR A 357 14.01 6.86 -50.59
CA THR A 357 15.28 6.93 -51.29
C THR A 357 15.89 5.54 -51.51
N GLU A 358 15.75 4.61 -50.53
CA GLU A 358 16.18 3.22 -50.70
C GLU A 358 15.35 2.48 -51.79
N ALA A 359 14.02 2.74 -51.80
CA ALA A 359 13.15 2.17 -52.85
C ALA A 359 13.56 2.70 -54.26
N ALA A 360 13.87 4.00 -54.33
CA ALA A 360 14.34 4.59 -55.62
C ALA A 360 15.68 4.03 -56.04
N ILE A 361 16.63 3.79 -55.13
CA ILE A 361 17.92 3.14 -55.41
C ILE A 361 17.70 1.72 -55.92
N SER A 362 16.84 0.94 -55.27
CA SER A 362 16.54 -0.43 -55.67
C SER A 362 15.97 -0.52 -57.09
N ILE A 363 15.12 0.43 -57.49
CA ILE A 363 14.55 0.52 -58.85
C ILE A 363 15.67 0.80 -59.85
N VAL A 364 16.57 1.74 -59.54
CA VAL A 364 17.70 2.09 -60.44
C VAL A 364 18.66 0.92 -60.54
N GLU A 365 18.98 0.23 -59.47
CA GLU A 365 19.83 -0.97 -59.46
C GLU A 365 19.21 -2.12 -60.29
N ALA A 366 17.90 -2.31 -60.20
CA ALA A 366 17.22 -3.28 -61.06
C ALA A 366 17.28 -2.93 -62.57
N GLN A 367 17.23 -1.63 -62.91
CA GLN A 367 17.43 -1.15 -64.28
C GLN A 367 18.86 -1.32 -64.74
N MET A 368 19.85 -1.05 -63.91
CA MET A 368 21.28 -1.26 -64.21
C MET A 368 21.63 -2.74 -64.38
N ALA A 369 20.87 -3.66 -63.82
CA ALA A 369 21.09 -5.10 -63.97
C ALA A 369 20.64 -5.64 -65.35
N THR A 370 19.94 -4.83 -66.17
CA THR A 370 19.57 -5.23 -67.50
C THR A 370 20.72 -5.01 -68.53
N PRO A 371 20.84 -5.80 -69.60
CA PRO A 371 21.93 -5.66 -70.58
C PRO A 371 21.98 -4.27 -71.22
N GLU A 372 20.85 -3.59 -71.38
CA GLU A 372 20.75 -2.23 -71.93
C GLU A 372 21.14 -1.16 -70.90
N GLY A 373 20.75 -1.34 -69.63
CA GLY A 373 21.03 -0.43 -68.51
C GLY A 373 22.50 -0.47 -68.06
N ALA A 374 23.21 -1.60 -68.27
CA ALA A 374 24.63 -1.73 -67.92
C ALA A 374 25.58 -0.77 -68.66
N SER A 375 25.14 -0.21 -69.80
CA SER A 375 25.89 0.74 -70.63
C SER A 375 25.42 2.19 -70.51
N ASP A 376 24.37 2.45 -69.70
CA ASP A 376 23.75 3.76 -69.59
C ASP A 376 24.42 4.60 -68.47
N MET A 377 25.22 5.59 -68.89
CA MET A 377 25.92 6.49 -68.01
C MET A 377 25.00 7.36 -67.14
N GLN A 378 23.80 7.65 -67.61
CA GLN A 378 22.83 8.45 -66.85
C GLN A 378 22.24 7.69 -65.68
N LEU A 379 22.08 6.36 -65.75
CA LEU A 379 21.66 5.54 -64.64
C LEU A 379 22.73 5.49 -63.54
N TYR A 380 24.01 5.46 -63.89
CA TYR A 380 25.11 5.53 -62.90
C TYR A 380 25.17 6.88 -62.19
N GLU A 381 24.98 7.98 -62.91
CA GLU A 381 24.92 9.32 -62.29
C GLU A 381 23.71 9.46 -61.35
N ARG A 382 22.58 8.91 -61.77
CA ARG A 382 21.36 8.92 -60.95
C ARG A 382 21.52 8.07 -59.69
N HIS A 383 22.09 6.88 -59.80
CA HIS A 383 22.43 6.04 -58.67
C HIS A 383 23.36 6.71 -57.68
N GLN A 384 24.43 7.37 -58.19
CA GLN A 384 25.40 8.09 -57.34
C GLN A 384 24.73 9.28 -56.61
N LYS A 385 23.85 10.03 -57.27
CA LYS A 385 23.06 11.10 -56.66
C LYS A 385 22.15 10.60 -55.57
N LEU A 386 21.42 9.53 -55.79
CA LEU A 386 20.52 8.92 -54.81
C LEU A 386 21.29 8.40 -53.60
N LYS A 387 22.48 7.81 -53.79
CA LYS A 387 23.35 7.41 -52.67
C LYS A 387 23.85 8.61 -51.84
N GLN A 388 24.24 9.70 -52.46
CA GLN A 388 24.65 10.92 -51.76
C GLN A 388 23.44 11.53 -50.97
N GLN A 389 22.22 11.47 -51.55
CA GLN A 389 21.02 11.92 -50.85
C GLN A 389 20.71 11.04 -49.65
N LEU A 390 20.83 9.72 -49.78
CA LEU A 390 20.64 8.79 -48.71
C LEU A 390 21.64 9.05 -47.57
N ASP A 391 22.90 9.23 -47.87
CA ASP A 391 23.93 9.50 -46.86
C ASP A 391 23.63 10.81 -46.09
N ALA A 392 23.21 11.87 -46.78
CA ALA A 392 22.86 13.13 -46.16
C ALA A 392 21.59 13.02 -45.24
N ILE A 393 20.58 12.25 -45.65
CA ILE A 393 19.37 12.02 -44.85
C ILE A 393 19.73 11.18 -43.62
N VAL A 394 20.61 10.20 -43.74
CA VAL A 394 21.08 9.35 -42.63
C VAL A 394 21.85 10.17 -41.61
N GLU A 395 22.74 11.07 -42.03
CA GLU A 395 23.45 11.99 -41.13
C GLU A 395 22.48 12.91 -40.38
N GLU A 396 21.44 13.41 -41.06
CA GLU A 396 20.42 14.24 -40.43
C GLU A 396 19.60 13.45 -39.43
N TRP A 397 19.22 12.23 -39.75
CA TRP A 397 18.50 11.32 -38.87
C TRP A 397 19.32 10.99 -37.61
N GLU A 398 20.63 10.71 -37.76
CA GLU A 398 21.52 10.46 -36.62
C GLU A 398 21.60 11.68 -35.68
N ARG A 399 21.71 12.87 -36.23
CA ARG A 399 21.74 14.11 -35.42
C ARG A 399 20.46 14.32 -34.65
N VAL A 400 19.31 14.21 -35.31
CA VAL A 400 17.97 14.43 -34.68
C VAL A 400 17.67 13.33 -33.67
N SER A 401 18.08 12.10 -33.92
CA SER A 401 17.95 10.98 -32.98
C SER A 401 18.77 11.19 -31.72
N LEU A 402 19.99 11.68 -31.81
CA LEU A 402 20.82 12.04 -30.65
C LEU A 402 20.23 13.20 -29.87
N GLU A 403 19.69 14.23 -30.53
CA GLU A 403 19.02 15.34 -29.88
C GLU A 403 17.74 14.88 -29.16
N LEU A 404 17.01 13.88 -29.70
CA LEU A 404 15.83 13.29 -29.07
C LEU A 404 16.22 12.45 -27.83
N GLU A 405 17.31 11.68 -27.90
CA GLU A 405 17.82 10.92 -26.76
C GLU A 405 18.28 11.84 -25.61
N ASP A 406 18.95 12.93 -25.94
CA ASP A 406 19.40 13.91 -24.92
C ASP A 406 18.24 14.71 -24.32
N ALA A 407 17.18 14.95 -25.07
CA ALA A 407 15.98 15.60 -24.58
C ALA A 407 15.09 14.67 -23.71
N LYS A 408 15.29 13.35 -23.78
CA LYS A 408 14.60 12.33 -22.96
C LYS A 408 15.33 12.01 -21.65
N LYS A 409 16.59 12.44 -21.51
CA LYS A 409 17.36 12.32 -20.24
C LYS A 409 16.99 13.44 -19.27
#